data_9a61e549ba7c2a0f57d8a765ae4d3605
#
_entry.id   9a61e549ba7c2a0f57d8a765ae4d3605
#
_cell.length_a   1.000
_cell.length_b   1.000
_cell.length_c   1.000
_cell.angle_alpha   90.00
_cell.angle_beta   90.00
_cell.angle_gamma   90.00
#
_symmetry.space_group_name_H-M   'P 1'
#
loop_
_entity.id
_entity.type
_entity.pdbx_description
1 polymer ?
#
loop_
_entity_poly.entity_id
_entity_poly.type
_entity_poly.pdbx_seq_one_letter_code
_entity_poly.pdbx_strand_id
1 'polypeptide(L)'
;GLDEAELRSLITDPATSGSRYQVLKKGISLEEKQTFEDYTEIDSEKEYTKTDLARRRCVQGVWFEEDYVRDYPLKTLASNVIGVGSNSGGASGLESYYTDVLSGTDGREFGYLDENSDLQRTIVEPTNGNTIVSTLDINIQQVVEKYIAEFDAEYGKDAEDGKGAKNIGVIVGNPQNGEIYAMASNHGFDLTDPDDLSDKYTDAELKSMTE
;
A
#
# COMPACT_ATOMS: atom_id res chain seq x y z
N GLY A 1 -6.16 17.94 -2.93
CA GLY A 1 -7.33 18.32 -2.14
C GLY A 1 -8.56 17.56 -2.57
N LEU A 2 -9.66 17.69 -1.83
CA LEU A 2 -10.98 17.19 -2.25
C LEU A 2 -11.57 18.14 -3.29
N ASP A 3 -12.19 17.58 -4.32
CA ASP A 3 -12.94 18.37 -5.31
C ASP A 3 -14.30 18.76 -4.74
N GLU A 4 -14.66 20.04 -4.87
CA GLU A 4 -15.95 20.57 -4.37
C GLU A 4 -17.13 19.92 -5.10
N ALA A 5 -17.01 19.63 -6.40
CA ALA A 5 -18.07 19.03 -7.19
C ALA A 5 -18.31 17.57 -6.77
N GLU A 6 -17.24 16.81 -6.50
CA GLU A 6 -17.34 15.46 -5.95
C GLU A 6 -18.02 15.44 -4.59
N LEU A 7 -17.60 16.32 -3.68
CA LEU A 7 -18.23 16.43 -2.35
C LEU A 7 -19.71 16.78 -2.45
N ARG A 8 -20.07 17.73 -3.31
CA ARG A 8 -21.48 18.08 -3.53
C ARG A 8 -22.27 16.91 -4.08
N SER A 9 -21.70 16.16 -5.02
CA SER A 9 -22.34 14.96 -5.56
C SER A 9 -22.59 13.92 -4.47
N LEU A 10 -21.59 13.61 -3.65
CA LEU A 10 -21.72 12.66 -2.54
C LEU A 10 -22.80 13.04 -1.53
N ILE A 11 -22.96 14.33 -1.24
CA ILE A 11 -23.93 14.83 -0.26
C ILE A 11 -25.35 14.85 -0.85
N THR A 12 -25.49 15.12 -2.15
CA THR A 12 -26.80 15.33 -2.81
C THR A 12 -27.34 14.10 -3.50
N ASP A 13 -26.51 13.09 -3.77
CA ASP A 13 -26.95 11.85 -4.41
C ASP A 13 -27.90 11.08 -3.46
N PRO A 14 -29.12 10.74 -3.91
CA PRO A 14 -30.07 9.97 -3.13
C PRO A 14 -29.54 8.61 -2.66
N ALA A 15 -28.57 8.02 -3.36
CA ALA A 15 -27.95 6.75 -2.98
C ALA A 15 -27.00 6.89 -1.78
N THR A 16 -26.39 8.06 -1.60
CA THR A 16 -25.35 8.29 -0.57
C THR A 16 -25.81 9.24 0.53
N SER A 17 -26.75 10.15 0.24
CA SER A 17 -27.20 11.19 1.19
C SER A 17 -27.85 10.65 2.47
N GLY A 18 -28.36 9.42 2.44
CA GLY A 18 -28.90 8.72 3.62
C GLY A 18 -27.86 7.92 4.40
N SER A 19 -26.64 7.81 3.93
CA SER A 19 -25.59 7.06 4.60
C SER A 19 -25.05 7.83 5.81
N ARG A 20 -24.85 7.09 6.93
CA ARG A 20 -24.21 7.64 8.13
C ARG A 20 -22.68 7.61 8.07
N TYR A 21 -22.13 6.92 7.09
CA TYR A 21 -20.71 6.75 6.86
C TYR A 21 -20.42 6.88 5.37
N GLN A 22 -19.49 7.76 5.02
CA GLN A 22 -19.07 7.99 3.65
C GLN A 22 -17.57 8.28 3.62
N VAL A 23 -16.83 7.48 2.86
CA VAL A 23 -15.40 7.74 2.65
C VAL A 23 -15.25 8.91 1.69
N LEU A 24 -14.64 9.99 2.14
CA LEU A 24 -14.42 11.19 1.33
C LEU A 24 -13.10 11.12 0.55
N LYS A 25 -12.03 10.63 1.16
CA LYS A 25 -10.71 10.48 0.54
C LYS A 25 -9.93 9.37 1.24
N LYS A 26 -9.21 8.58 0.46
CA LYS A 26 -8.23 7.60 0.94
C LYS A 26 -6.81 8.10 0.71
N GLY A 27 -5.84 7.53 1.43
CA GLY A 27 -4.42 7.83 1.23
C GLY A 27 -4.03 9.26 1.59
N ILE A 28 -4.63 9.82 2.64
CA ILE A 28 -4.28 11.15 3.17
C ILE A 28 -3.01 11.00 3.98
N SER A 29 -2.01 11.88 3.72
CA SER A 29 -0.79 11.91 4.50
C SER A 29 -1.03 12.49 5.91
N LEU A 30 -0.14 12.16 6.85
CA LEU A 30 -0.18 12.74 8.20
C LEU A 30 -0.09 14.27 8.18
N GLU A 31 0.65 14.85 7.23
CA GLU A 31 0.77 16.29 7.06
C GLU A 31 -0.54 16.92 6.57
N GLU A 32 -1.23 16.28 5.60
CA GLU A 32 -2.56 16.74 5.15
C GLU A 32 -3.60 16.63 6.27
N LYS A 33 -3.56 15.56 7.07
CA LYS A 33 -4.41 15.39 8.26
C LYS A 33 -4.16 16.52 9.26
N GLN A 34 -2.90 16.76 9.63
CA GLN A 34 -2.55 17.82 10.59
C GLN A 34 -2.98 19.20 10.10
N THR A 35 -2.77 19.49 8.81
CA THR A 35 -3.20 20.75 8.20
C THR A 35 -4.72 20.94 8.32
N PHE A 36 -5.49 19.87 8.14
CA PHE A 36 -6.95 19.93 8.29
C PHE A 36 -7.36 20.11 9.75
N GLU A 37 -6.74 19.39 10.67
CA GLU A 37 -6.99 19.51 12.11
C GLU A 37 -6.66 20.94 12.61
N ASP A 38 -5.51 21.49 12.25
CA ASP A 38 -5.12 22.87 12.58
C ASP A 38 -6.11 23.90 12.01
N TYR A 39 -6.66 23.63 10.82
CA TYR A 39 -7.67 24.50 10.22
C TYR A 39 -9.03 24.43 10.94
N THR A 40 -9.40 23.28 11.47
CA THR A 40 -10.71 23.07 12.12
C THR A 40 -10.69 23.30 13.62
N GLU A 41 -9.53 23.17 14.26
CA GLU A 41 -9.36 23.40 15.69
C GLU A 41 -9.61 24.87 16.04
N ILE A 42 -10.43 25.09 17.07
CA ILE A 42 -10.69 26.42 17.63
C ILE A 42 -9.90 26.54 18.91
N ASP A 43 -8.75 27.19 18.84
CA ASP A 43 -7.91 27.51 19.96
C ASP A 43 -8.51 28.69 20.74
N SER A 44 -8.77 28.50 22.02
CA SER A 44 -9.38 29.52 22.89
C SER A 44 -8.46 30.72 23.16
N GLU A 45 -7.15 30.56 22.91
CA GLU A 45 -6.15 31.61 23.13
C GLU A 45 -5.95 32.50 21.89
N LYS A 46 -6.52 32.09 20.73
CA LYS A 46 -6.39 32.83 19.47
C LYS A 46 -7.63 33.67 19.17
N GLU A 47 -7.43 34.87 18.66
CA GLU A 47 -8.50 35.71 18.14
C GLU A 47 -8.83 35.33 16.71
N TYR A 48 -10.09 35.01 16.48
CA TYR A 48 -10.61 34.68 15.15
C TYR A 48 -11.64 35.70 14.71
N THR A 49 -11.70 35.99 13.42
CA THR A 49 -12.82 36.76 12.88
C THR A 49 -14.12 35.94 12.97
N LYS A 50 -15.26 36.62 12.95
CA LYS A 50 -16.57 35.95 12.95
C LYS A 50 -16.72 34.98 11.78
N THR A 51 -16.14 35.34 10.63
CA THR A 51 -16.17 34.53 9.40
C THR A 51 -15.32 33.27 9.57
N ASP A 52 -14.12 33.38 10.17
CA ASP A 52 -13.25 32.23 10.41
C ASP A 52 -13.84 31.25 11.42
N LEU A 53 -14.45 31.77 12.48
CA LEU A 53 -15.16 30.93 13.44
C LEU A 53 -16.36 30.21 12.80
N ALA A 54 -17.11 30.90 11.95
CA ALA A 54 -18.23 30.28 11.23
C ALA A 54 -17.73 29.12 10.32
N ARG A 55 -16.66 29.35 9.55
CA ARG A 55 -16.07 28.33 8.68
C ARG A 55 -15.58 27.12 9.48
N ARG A 56 -14.82 27.33 10.57
CA ARG A 56 -14.31 26.23 11.42
C ARG A 56 -15.45 25.42 12.03
N ARG A 57 -16.52 26.07 12.49
CA ARG A 57 -17.70 25.42 13.07
C ARG A 57 -18.57 24.68 12.06
N CYS A 58 -18.47 25.00 10.77
CA CYS A 58 -19.23 24.30 9.72
C CYS A 58 -18.64 22.92 9.41
N VAL A 59 -17.37 22.65 9.75
CA VAL A 59 -16.73 21.37 9.54
C VAL A 59 -17.02 20.47 10.74
N GLN A 60 -18.06 19.67 10.65
CA GLN A 60 -18.47 18.73 11.68
C GLN A 60 -18.70 17.35 11.08
N GLY A 61 -18.47 16.29 11.87
CA GLY A 61 -18.72 14.93 11.44
C GLY A 61 -17.67 14.37 10.48
N VAL A 62 -16.51 15.01 10.36
CA VAL A 62 -15.36 14.50 9.63
C VAL A 62 -14.38 13.91 10.65
N TRP A 63 -13.94 12.70 10.41
CA TRP A 63 -12.92 12.03 11.22
C TRP A 63 -11.95 11.28 10.32
N PHE A 64 -10.84 10.87 10.89
CA PHE A 64 -9.79 10.13 10.21
C PHE A 64 -9.68 8.73 10.81
N GLU A 65 -9.56 7.76 9.94
CA GLU A 65 -9.21 6.39 10.30
C GLU A 65 -7.79 6.13 9.83
N GLU A 66 -6.99 5.52 10.69
CA GLU A 66 -5.62 5.15 10.35
C GLU A 66 -5.65 3.88 9.51
N ASP A 67 -4.90 3.92 8.40
CA ASP A 67 -4.70 2.78 7.52
C ASP A 67 -3.20 2.62 7.27
N TYR A 68 -2.75 1.39 7.16
CA TYR A 68 -1.36 1.06 6.92
C TYR A 68 -1.15 0.72 5.45
N VAL A 69 -0.26 1.44 4.82
CA VAL A 69 0.11 1.19 3.42
C VAL A 69 1.48 0.53 3.39
N ARG A 70 1.59 -0.55 2.60
CA ARG A 70 2.86 -1.20 2.38
C ARG A 70 3.74 -0.29 1.53
N ASP A 71 4.95 0.00 2.01
CA ASP A 71 5.96 0.76 1.29
C ASP A 71 7.07 -0.17 0.80
N TYR A 72 7.46 0.00 -0.47
CA TYR A 72 8.53 -0.76 -1.12
C TYR A 72 9.64 0.19 -1.59
N PRO A 73 10.58 0.58 -0.72
CA PRO A 73 11.59 1.60 -1.03
C PRO A 73 12.47 1.26 -2.25
N LEU A 74 12.67 -0.03 -2.52
CA LEU A 74 13.48 -0.52 -3.64
C LEU A 74 12.66 -0.94 -4.87
N LYS A 75 11.35 -0.68 -4.84
CA LYS A 75 10.41 -0.87 -5.94
C LYS A 75 10.50 -2.23 -6.63
N THR A 76 11.38 -2.35 -7.64
CA THR A 76 11.51 -3.53 -8.50
C THR A 76 12.46 -4.59 -7.98
N LEU A 77 13.36 -4.21 -7.04
CA LEU A 77 14.42 -5.10 -6.58
C LEU A 77 13.85 -6.31 -5.83
N ALA A 78 14.26 -7.50 -6.25
CA ALA A 78 13.82 -8.78 -5.69
C ALA A 78 12.29 -8.96 -5.66
N SER A 79 11.55 -8.31 -6.58
CA SER A 79 10.09 -8.26 -6.58
C SER A 79 9.45 -9.65 -6.53
N ASN A 80 9.96 -10.62 -7.29
CA ASN A 80 9.44 -11.99 -7.30
C ASN A 80 9.68 -12.75 -5.98
N VAL A 81 10.69 -12.34 -5.20
CA VAL A 81 11.01 -12.97 -3.91
C VAL A 81 10.21 -12.30 -2.80
N ILE A 82 10.24 -10.98 -2.74
CA ILE A 82 9.53 -10.20 -1.73
C ILE A 82 8.02 -10.42 -1.89
N GLY A 83 7.54 -10.24 -3.11
CA GLY A 83 6.11 -10.35 -3.40
C GLY A 83 5.30 -9.16 -2.93
N VAL A 84 4.00 -9.22 -3.13
CA VAL A 84 3.06 -8.14 -2.81
C VAL A 84 2.29 -8.46 -1.56
N GLY A 85 2.27 -7.50 -0.64
CA GLY A 85 1.40 -7.49 0.52
C GLY A 85 0.17 -6.61 0.31
N SER A 86 -0.93 -6.95 0.94
CA SER A 86 -2.15 -6.13 1.00
C SER A 86 -2.71 -6.11 2.42
N ASN A 87 -3.69 -5.26 2.68
CA ASN A 87 -4.36 -5.19 3.97
C ASN A 87 -5.09 -6.50 4.35
N SER A 88 -5.34 -7.38 3.38
CA SER A 88 -5.95 -8.70 3.60
C SER A 88 -4.94 -9.85 3.70
N GLY A 89 -3.64 -9.55 3.65
CA GLY A 89 -2.53 -10.51 3.66
C GLY A 89 -1.69 -10.45 2.40
N GLY A 90 -0.60 -11.22 2.35
CA GLY A 90 0.29 -11.29 1.20
C GLY A 90 -0.32 -12.04 0.03
N ALA A 91 -0.18 -11.51 -1.18
CA ALA A 91 -0.65 -12.15 -2.41
C ALA A 91 0.41 -13.05 -3.05
N SER A 92 1.71 -12.75 -2.86
CA SER A 92 2.82 -13.52 -3.45
C SER A 92 4.09 -13.43 -2.61
N GLY A 93 5.09 -14.25 -2.94
CA GLY A 93 6.44 -14.21 -2.38
C GLY A 93 6.52 -14.42 -0.86
N LEU A 94 7.49 -13.76 -0.23
CA LEU A 94 7.68 -13.78 1.23
C LEU A 94 6.50 -13.14 1.96
N GLU A 95 5.88 -12.10 1.39
CA GLU A 95 4.68 -11.47 1.94
C GLU A 95 3.55 -12.46 2.12
N SER A 96 3.31 -13.33 1.13
CA SER A 96 2.29 -14.36 1.21
C SER A 96 2.68 -15.49 2.16
N TYR A 97 3.91 -15.99 2.03
CA TYR A 97 4.38 -17.15 2.81
C TYR A 97 4.43 -16.86 4.31
N TYR A 98 4.78 -15.63 4.68
CA TYR A 98 4.91 -15.22 6.08
C TYR A 98 3.79 -14.26 6.53
N THR A 99 2.63 -14.29 5.86
CA THR A 99 1.50 -13.43 6.22
C THR A 99 1.17 -13.50 7.72
N ASP A 100 1.08 -14.71 8.29
CA ASP A 100 0.75 -14.89 9.72
C ASP A 100 1.81 -14.32 10.68
N VAL A 101 3.05 -14.18 10.22
CA VAL A 101 4.16 -13.63 10.99
C VAL A 101 4.25 -12.11 10.84
N LEU A 102 4.01 -11.61 9.62
CA LEU A 102 4.09 -10.20 9.27
C LEU A 102 2.83 -9.42 9.71
N SER A 103 1.67 -10.07 9.65
CA SER A 103 0.42 -9.46 10.08
C SER A 103 0.39 -9.31 11.58
N GLY A 104 -0.07 -8.15 12.05
CA GLY A 104 -0.38 -7.94 13.44
C GLY A 104 -1.80 -8.41 13.78
N THR A 105 -2.28 -7.93 14.88
CA THR A 105 -3.68 -8.07 15.28
C THR A 105 -4.27 -6.69 15.44
N ASP A 106 -5.36 -6.43 14.74
CA ASP A 106 -6.03 -5.15 14.79
C ASP A 106 -6.52 -4.83 16.21
N GLY A 107 -6.34 -3.59 16.62
CA GLY A 107 -6.95 -3.06 17.82
C GLY A 107 -8.46 -2.97 17.66
N ARG A 108 -9.14 -2.80 18.77
CA ARG A 108 -10.60 -2.61 18.78
C ARG A 108 -10.97 -1.51 19.76
N GLU A 109 -11.79 -0.59 19.31
CA GLU A 109 -12.44 0.39 20.16
C GLU A 109 -13.94 0.13 20.14
N PHE A 110 -14.53 -0.02 21.31
CA PHE A 110 -15.97 -0.12 21.46
C PHE A 110 -16.43 0.68 22.66
N GLY A 111 -17.59 1.30 22.51
CA GLY A 111 -18.17 2.12 23.54
C GLY A 111 -19.59 1.68 23.86
N TYR A 112 -19.99 1.87 25.12
CA TYR A 112 -21.36 1.71 25.56
C TYR A 112 -21.73 2.87 26.49
N LEU A 113 -23.01 3.18 26.56
CA LEU A 113 -23.52 4.15 27.52
C LEU A 113 -23.78 3.43 28.82
N ASP A 114 -23.25 3.96 29.92
CA ASP A 114 -23.53 3.46 31.26
C ASP A 114 -24.93 3.90 31.73
N GLU A 115 -25.29 3.52 32.97
CA GLU A 115 -26.60 3.82 33.58
C GLU A 115 -26.87 5.33 33.69
N ASN A 116 -25.82 6.16 33.67
CA ASN A 116 -25.90 7.61 33.75
C ASN A 116 -25.88 8.27 32.33
N SER A 117 -25.88 7.47 31.25
CA SER A 117 -25.73 7.90 29.87
C SER A 117 -24.34 8.48 29.56
N ASP A 118 -23.32 8.16 30.37
CA ASP A 118 -21.94 8.52 30.10
C ASP A 118 -21.32 7.48 29.15
N LEU A 119 -20.57 7.96 28.14
CA LEU A 119 -19.89 7.09 27.17
C LEU A 119 -18.67 6.43 27.81
N GLN A 120 -18.76 5.15 28.06
CA GLN A 120 -17.63 4.32 28.48
C GLN A 120 -16.95 3.72 27.24
N ARG A 121 -15.63 3.91 27.13
CA ARG A 121 -14.82 3.37 26.03
C ARG A 121 -13.90 2.29 26.53
N THR A 122 -13.86 1.19 25.79
CA THR A 122 -12.87 0.14 25.96
C THR A 122 -12.00 0.08 24.74
N ILE A 123 -10.69 0.23 24.93
CA ILE A 123 -9.69 0.18 23.86
C ILE A 123 -8.87 -1.09 24.06
N VAL A 124 -8.81 -1.91 23.03
CA VAL A 124 -7.87 -3.02 22.92
C VAL A 124 -6.80 -2.58 21.93
N GLU A 125 -5.60 -2.39 22.43
CA GLU A 125 -4.47 -1.93 21.62
C GLU A 125 -4.13 -2.93 20.51
N PRO A 126 -3.73 -2.46 19.31
CA PRO A 126 -3.25 -3.33 18.25
C PRO A 126 -1.90 -3.98 18.63
N THR A 127 -1.66 -5.14 18.09
CA THR A 127 -0.37 -5.82 18.23
C THR A 127 0.33 -5.83 16.86
N ASN A 128 1.50 -5.24 16.79
CA ASN A 128 2.28 -5.19 15.55
C ASN A 128 2.73 -6.59 15.12
N GLY A 129 2.82 -6.82 13.82
CA GLY A 129 3.45 -8.01 13.25
C GLY A 129 4.97 -8.03 13.48
N ASN A 130 5.57 -9.15 13.17
CA ASN A 130 7.01 -9.34 13.33
C ASN A 130 7.79 -8.90 12.08
N THR A 131 9.09 -8.69 12.25
CA THR A 131 10.01 -8.37 11.15
C THR A 131 10.67 -9.64 10.64
N ILE A 132 10.80 -9.77 9.32
CA ILE A 132 11.56 -10.83 8.67
C ILE A 132 12.87 -10.26 8.14
N VAL A 133 13.97 -10.95 8.45
CA VAL A 133 15.30 -10.63 7.92
C VAL A 133 15.67 -11.73 6.95
N SER A 134 15.82 -11.37 5.67
CA SER A 134 16.26 -12.30 4.62
C SER A 134 17.79 -12.32 4.50
N THR A 135 18.30 -13.35 3.85
CA THR A 135 19.73 -13.48 3.52
C THR A 135 20.10 -12.82 2.18
N LEU A 136 19.13 -12.18 1.51
CA LEU A 136 19.39 -11.48 0.25
C LEU A 136 20.37 -10.33 0.46
N ASP A 137 21.39 -10.28 -0.38
CA ASP A 137 22.34 -9.17 -0.46
C ASP A 137 21.92 -8.23 -1.59
N ILE A 138 21.65 -6.98 -1.22
CA ILE A 138 21.16 -5.95 -2.16
C ILE A 138 22.12 -5.77 -3.34
N ASN A 139 23.43 -5.76 -3.08
CA ASN A 139 24.43 -5.53 -4.14
C ASN A 139 24.49 -6.71 -5.11
N ILE A 140 24.46 -7.94 -4.57
CA ILE A 140 24.46 -9.16 -5.40
C ILE A 140 23.18 -9.23 -6.21
N GLN A 141 22.03 -8.94 -5.58
CA GLN A 141 20.72 -8.94 -6.24
C GLN A 141 20.69 -7.95 -7.41
N GLN A 142 21.14 -6.70 -7.20
CA GLN A 142 21.20 -5.68 -8.25
C GLN A 142 22.09 -6.10 -9.43
N VAL A 143 23.25 -6.71 -9.15
CA VAL A 143 24.16 -7.22 -10.20
C VAL A 143 23.47 -8.32 -10.99
N VAL A 144 22.82 -9.25 -10.32
CA VAL A 144 22.10 -10.36 -10.99
C VAL A 144 20.99 -9.85 -11.86
N GLU A 145 20.13 -8.95 -11.34
CA GLU A 145 19.02 -8.38 -12.13
C GLU A 145 19.51 -7.59 -13.34
N LYS A 146 20.58 -6.81 -13.17
CA LYS A 146 21.22 -6.10 -14.28
C LYS A 146 21.64 -7.05 -15.40
N TYR A 147 22.35 -8.13 -15.08
CA TYR A 147 22.79 -9.08 -16.11
C TYR A 147 21.66 -9.90 -16.70
N ILE A 148 20.60 -10.18 -15.94
CA ILE A 148 19.38 -10.78 -16.50
C ILE A 148 18.76 -9.84 -17.54
N ALA A 149 18.62 -8.55 -17.22
CA ALA A 149 18.05 -7.57 -18.15
C ALA A 149 18.91 -7.40 -19.42
N GLU A 150 20.23 -7.34 -19.31
CA GLU A 150 21.15 -7.30 -20.44
C GLU A 150 21.02 -8.56 -21.31
N PHE A 151 20.95 -9.73 -20.71
CA PHE A 151 20.80 -11.01 -21.40
C PHE A 151 19.41 -11.12 -22.07
N ASP A 152 18.36 -10.68 -21.40
CA ASP A 152 16.99 -10.71 -21.95
C ASP A 152 16.86 -9.77 -23.16
N ALA A 153 17.50 -8.60 -23.10
CA ALA A 153 17.54 -7.66 -24.22
C ALA A 153 18.25 -8.22 -25.46
N GLU A 154 19.26 -9.08 -25.28
CA GLU A 154 20.04 -9.67 -26.38
C GLU A 154 19.43 -11.01 -26.87
N TYR A 155 18.95 -11.84 -25.97
CA TYR A 155 18.54 -13.22 -26.24
C TYR A 155 17.09 -13.54 -25.89
N GLY A 156 16.34 -12.58 -25.38
CA GLY A 156 14.93 -12.77 -25.02
C GLY A 156 14.02 -13.03 -26.24
N LYS A 157 12.78 -13.38 -25.95
CA LYS A 157 11.79 -13.69 -27.00
C LYS A 157 11.52 -12.52 -27.95
N ASP A 158 11.65 -11.29 -27.43
CA ASP A 158 11.31 -10.03 -28.13
C ASP A 158 12.54 -9.31 -28.71
N ALA A 159 13.75 -9.85 -28.53
CA ALA A 159 14.95 -9.31 -29.13
C ALA A 159 14.97 -9.49 -30.65
N GLU A 160 15.55 -8.54 -31.40
CA GLU A 160 15.54 -8.49 -32.87
C GLU A 160 16.15 -9.77 -33.50
N ASP A 161 17.23 -10.29 -32.88
CA ASP A 161 17.82 -11.61 -33.20
C ASP A 161 17.52 -12.64 -32.11
N GLY A 162 16.43 -12.45 -31.37
CA GLY A 162 16.08 -13.22 -30.20
C GLY A 162 16.00 -14.71 -30.48
N LYS A 163 16.68 -15.49 -29.66
CA LYS A 163 16.69 -16.96 -29.74
C LYS A 163 15.58 -17.59 -28.92
N GLY A 164 14.64 -16.76 -28.47
CA GLY A 164 13.40 -17.20 -27.84
C GLY A 164 13.54 -17.63 -26.38
N ALA A 165 14.49 -17.10 -25.64
CA ALA A 165 14.55 -17.29 -24.20
C ALA A 165 13.32 -16.64 -23.55
N LYS A 166 12.37 -17.45 -23.11
CA LYS A 166 11.13 -16.96 -22.50
C LYS A 166 11.28 -16.72 -21.00
N ASN A 167 12.00 -17.59 -20.34
CA ASN A 167 12.20 -17.53 -18.89
C ASN A 167 13.69 -17.60 -18.59
N ILE A 168 14.18 -16.60 -17.88
CA ILE A 168 15.55 -16.50 -17.39
C ILE A 168 15.45 -16.41 -15.88
N GLY A 169 16.19 -17.28 -15.17
CA GLY A 169 16.23 -17.27 -13.72
C GLY A 169 17.64 -17.51 -13.22
N VAL A 170 18.03 -16.80 -12.19
CA VAL A 170 19.33 -16.92 -11.53
C VAL A 170 19.13 -17.02 -10.03
N ILE A 171 19.81 -17.96 -9.40
CA ILE A 171 19.90 -18.11 -7.95
C ILE A 171 21.38 -18.12 -7.55
N VAL A 172 21.75 -17.25 -6.63
CA VAL A 172 23.09 -17.19 -6.03
C VAL A 172 22.98 -17.61 -4.58
N GLY A 173 23.63 -18.69 -4.23
CA GLY A 173 23.58 -19.24 -2.86
C GLY A 173 24.92 -19.69 -2.34
N ASN A 174 25.04 -19.76 -1.03
CA ASN A 174 26.16 -20.29 -0.33
C ASN A 174 25.95 -21.79 -0.07
N PRO A 175 26.73 -22.68 -0.69
CA PRO A 175 26.55 -24.13 -0.53
C PRO A 175 26.95 -24.65 0.85
N GLN A 176 27.65 -23.85 1.66
CA GLN A 176 28.13 -24.28 2.99
C GLN A 176 27.03 -24.15 4.07
N ASN A 177 26.16 -23.14 3.95
CA ASN A 177 25.13 -22.86 4.95
C ASN A 177 23.69 -22.75 4.38
N GLY A 178 23.55 -22.81 3.04
CA GLY A 178 22.27 -22.75 2.38
C GLY A 178 21.67 -21.35 2.25
N GLU A 179 22.39 -20.30 2.61
CA GLU A 179 21.91 -18.91 2.41
C GLU A 179 21.77 -18.59 0.93
N ILE A 180 20.68 -17.90 0.59
CA ILE A 180 20.44 -17.38 -0.74
C ILE A 180 20.75 -15.89 -0.74
N TYR A 181 21.74 -15.48 -1.53
CA TYR A 181 22.18 -14.09 -1.62
C TYR A 181 21.46 -13.31 -2.72
N ALA A 182 21.04 -13.98 -3.78
CA ALA A 182 20.22 -13.39 -4.81
C ALA A 182 19.31 -14.43 -5.47
N MET A 183 18.12 -14.01 -5.86
CA MET A 183 17.18 -14.80 -6.65
C MET A 183 16.40 -13.84 -7.53
N ALA A 184 16.54 -13.96 -8.86
CA ALA A 184 15.90 -13.07 -9.81
C ALA A 184 15.48 -13.79 -11.08
N SER A 185 14.52 -13.20 -11.77
CA SER A 185 14.08 -13.63 -13.11
C SER A 185 13.83 -12.41 -14.01
N ASN A 186 13.66 -12.64 -15.32
CA ASN A 186 13.27 -11.60 -16.26
C ASN A 186 11.79 -11.15 -16.13
N HIS A 187 11.03 -11.75 -15.22
CA HIS A 187 9.63 -11.39 -14.94
C HIS A 187 9.48 -10.56 -13.65
N GLY A 188 10.48 -9.75 -13.28
CA GLY A 188 10.35 -8.80 -12.17
C GLY A 188 9.27 -7.75 -12.46
N PHE A 189 8.67 -7.13 -11.48
CA PHE A 189 7.60 -6.11 -11.61
C PHE A 189 7.79 -5.03 -10.54
N ASP A 190 7.09 -3.89 -10.68
CA ASP A 190 7.12 -2.85 -9.67
C ASP A 190 6.18 -3.23 -8.51
N LEU A 191 6.74 -3.38 -7.32
CA LEU A 191 5.97 -3.70 -6.09
C LEU A 191 5.05 -2.56 -5.66
N THR A 192 5.29 -1.33 -6.12
CA THR A 192 4.44 -0.17 -5.81
C THR A 192 3.21 -0.09 -6.70
N ASP A 193 3.26 -0.73 -7.88
CA ASP A 193 2.14 -0.85 -8.82
C ASP A 193 2.14 -2.26 -9.46
N PRO A 194 1.79 -3.28 -8.69
CA PRO A 194 1.88 -4.67 -9.13
C PRO A 194 0.88 -5.04 -10.23
N ASP A 195 -0.14 -4.23 -10.43
CA ASP A 195 -1.16 -4.44 -11.45
C ASP A 195 -0.75 -3.82 -12.80
N ASP A 196 0.26 -2.94 -12.82
CA ASP A 196 0.82 -2.41 -14.05
C ASP A 196 1.81 -3.41 -14.67
N LEU A 197 1.27 -4.23 -15.55
CA LEU A 197 2.02 -5.21 -16.35
C LEU A 197 2.24 -4.73 -17.79
N SER A 198 1.92 -3.48 -18.10
CA SER A 198 1.95 -2.91 -19.45
C SER A 198 3.35 -2.90 -20.08
N ASP A 199 4.39 -2.80 -19.23
CA ASP A 199 5.78 -2.83 -19.70
C ASP A 199 6.24 -4.25 -20.13
N LYS A 200 5.49 -5.30 -19.81
CA LYS A 200 5.92 -6.69 -19.99
C LYS A 200 5.02 -7.52 -20.89
N TYR A 201 3.78 -7.12 -20.99
CA TYR A 201 2.77 -7.84 -21.75
C TYR A 201 2.03 -6.88 -22.65
N THR A 202 1.77 -7.31 -23.87
CA THR A 202 0.91 -6.56 -24.79
C THR A 202 -0.54 -6.60 -24.30
N ASP A 203 -1.36 -5.63 -24.69
CA ASP A 203 -2.79 -5.59 -24.36
C ASP A 203 -3.53 -6.89 -24.70
N ALA A 204 -3.09 -7.60 -25.76
CA ALA A 204 -3.66 -8.87 -26.17
C ALA A 204 -3.30 -10.01 -25.20
N GLU A 205 -2.07 -10.02 -24.67
CA GLU A 205 -1.62 -11.00 -23.69
C GLU A 205 -2.28 -10.75 -22.33
N LEU A 206 -2.35 -9.49 -21.89
CA LEU A 206 -3.03 -9.11 -20.65
C LEU A 206 -4.50 -9.52 -20.68
N LYS A 207 -5.17 -9.28 -21.80
CA LYS A 207 -6.57 -9.69 -21.97
C LYS A 207 -6.76 -11.21 -21.92
N SER A 208 -5.82 -11.98 -22.47
CA SER A 208 -5.87 -13.45 -22.43
C SER A 208 -5.61 -14.05 -21.04
N MET A 209 -5.02 -13.28 -20.11
CA MET A 209 -4.78 -13.71 -18.73
C MET A 209 -5.99 -13.48 -17.81
N THR A 210 -6.93 -12.64 -18.24
CA THR A 210 -8.13 -12.27 -17.47
C THR A 210 -9.39 -13.03 -17.89
N GLU A 211 -9.33 -13.84 -18.97
CA GLU A 211 -10.37 -14.76 -19.44
C GLU A 211 -10.11 -16.20 -18.90
#